data_4be0fee37e4739ed5bdcc2dba00b45c7
#
_entry.id   4be0fee37e4739ed5bdcc2dba00b45c7
#
_cell.length_a   1.000
_cell.length_b   1.000
_cell.length_c   1.000
_cell.angle_alpha   90.00
_cell.angle_beta   90.00
_cell.angle_gamma   90.00
#
_symmetry.space_group_name_H-M   'P 1'
#
loop_
_entity.id
_entity.type
_entity.pdbx_description
1 polymer ?
#
loop_
_entity_poly.entity_id
_entity_poly.type
_entity_poly.pdbx_seq_one_letter_code
_entity_poly.pdbx_strand_id
1 'polypeptide(L)'
;MSEFLAIDFGTSNCTSAIINSKREIEFVPLDGDSFFLSSAIFVQVSDALRGVINNDYLLESANKLYIEENKRYEQDLEILKNRYRIFYSTYVPMAKDPDKPYRKNSLRKYVPLNDLKSAIDNFKSNELANEKKRLISEIRPAKDLEVIQKELRIKFELNSIQGDIDLLADESFFTAILNPNSKIFFGSEALKKYSENPLSGFFLRSPKAFLGTSLNPRSKELFIKIISLIVDQIKLKSDKYFGVNFSKVVFGRPVNYLGSNSEFANNQALSIMNAAALRSGFTDIRYVIEPFAAALVSRRTMFATNSPSVLIDIGGGTSDVAIIAKDEGKEEFLNIISSDGSRVGGDDFDQSIAFKYFVEKLKQNIPEFHTIIIDALSTRDLHAQSRFAKVGRNIIDKLNKNKAPIENSYLFDLYRAQLQHKVILFSEKIKIILGNYSSFDMVFDFINSHLDFNYDNCDLNELCQNQLDQIKSIISKALDDSGLDKFSAKKIFITGGMSNSDALISFLKSLFPTGSVFYRLSPLNTIISGIAVAANYLSVHETNRPISSIYGVPIERYVE
;
A
#
# COMPACT_ATOMS: atom_id res chain seq x y z
N MET A 1 7.04 -29.63 12.36
CA MET A 1 6.20 -28.57 11.77
C MET A 1 5.64 -27.74 12.91
N SER A 2 5.63 -26.42 12.79
CA SER A 2 5.10 -25.53 13.81
C SER A 2 3.60 -25.78 14.04
N GLU A 3 3.13 -25.82 15.29
CA GLU A 3 1.70 -25.87 15.61
C GLU A 3 1.04 -24.50 15.51
N PHE A 4 1.83 -23.42 15.63
CA PHE A 4 1.40 -22.06 15.46
C PHE A 4 1.65 -21.59 14.04
N LEU A 5 0.63 -21.01 13.41
CA LEU A 5 0.78 -20.27 12.17
C LEU A 5 1.32 -18.88 12.48
N ALA A 6 2.33 -18.42 11.74
CA ALA A 6 2.76 -17.04 11.79
C ALA A 6 1.98 -16.22 10.77
N ILE A 7 1.45 -15.07 11.17
CA ILE A 7 0.76 -14.12 10.30
C ILE A 7 1.29 -12.71 10.57
N ASP A 8 1.82 -12.08 9.55
CA ASP A 8 2.00 -10.64 9.51
C ASP A 8 0.77 -10.01 8.84
N PHE A 9 -0.10 -9.43 9.67
CA PHE A 9 -1.27 -8.67 9.19
C PHE A 9 -0.86 -7.21 9.02
N GLY A 10 -0.24 -6.91 7.87
CA GLY A 10 0.28 -5.59 7.57
C GLY A 10 -0.80 -4.60 7.09
N THR A 11 -0.47 -3.30 7.11
CA THR A 11 -1.37 -2.25 6.58
C THR A 11 -1.55 -2.38 5.08
N SER A 12 -0.47 -2.57 4.33
CA SER A 12 -0.53 -2.66 2.87
C SER A 12 -0.60 -4.11 2.36
N ASN A 13 0.09 -5.04 3.01
CA ASN A 13 0.15 -6.45 2.62
C ASN A 13 0.13 -7.35 3.85
N CYS A 14 -0.45 -8.53 3.70
CA CYS A 14 -0.41 -9.61 4.68
C CYS A 14 0.48 -10.75 4.17
N THR A 15 1.14 -11.44 5.08
CA THR A 15 1.97 -12.61 4.78
C THR A 15 1.74 -13.70 5.83
N SER A 16 2.04 -14.95 5.46
CA SER A 16 1.95 -16.09 6.37
C SER A 16 3.10 -17.06 6.14
N ALA A 17 3.61 -17.65 7.22
CA ALA A 17 4.72 -18.59 7.17
C ALA A 17 4.70 -19.55 8.37
N ILE A 18 5.47 -20.64 8.25
CA ILE A 18 5.84 -21.52 9.37
C ILE A 18 7.33 -21.84 9.31
N ILE A 19 7.86 -22.46 10.37
CA ILE A 19 9.10 -23.21 10.29
C ILE A 19 8.75 -24.69 10.04
N ASN A 20 9.24 -25.23 8.93
CA ASN A 20 9.00 -26.60 8.49
C ASN A 20 9.86 -27.61 9.27
N SER A 21 9.70 -28.91 8.97
CA SER A 21 10.45 -30.00 9.60
C SER A 21 11.97 -29.96 9.34
N LYS A 22 12.40 -29.27 8.27
CA LYS A 22 13.82 -29.04 7.96
C LYS A 22 14.41 -27.83 8.69
N ARG A 23 13.63 -27.16 9.53
CA ARG A 23 13.97 -25.92 10.24
C ARG A 23 14.16 -24.70 9.31
N GLU A 24 13.51 -24.71 8.16
CA GLU A 24 13.50 -23.61 7.21
C GLU A 24 12.20 -22.84 7.32
N ILE A 25 12.25 -21.53 7.07
CA ILE A 25 11.04 -20.70 7.00
C ILE A 25 10.37 -20.95 5.65
N GLU A 26 9.13 -21.36 5.67
CA GLU A 26 8.34 -21.67 4.48
C GLU A 26 7.15 -20.72 4.41
N PHE A 27 7.09 -19.93 3.34
CA PHE A 27 6.08 -18.91 3.11
C PHE A 27 4.90 -19.50 2.34
N VAL A 28 3.70 -19.05 2.68
CA VAL A 28 2.47 -19.47 1.99
C VAL A 28 2.24 -18.58 0.77
N PRO A 29 2.02 -19.11 -0.44
CA PRO A 29 1.55 -18.32 -1.57
C PRO A 29 0.11 -17.88 -1.34
N LEU A 30 -0.09 -16.59 -1.00
CA LEU A 30 -1.38 -16.05 -0.59
C LEU A 30 -2.15 -15.41 -1.74
N ASP A 31 -1.49 -15.03 -2.83
CA ASP A 31 -2.14 -14.37 -3.98
C ASP A 31 -1.50 -14.84 -5.30
N GLY A 32 -2.08 -15.89 -5.91
CA GLY A 32 -1.43 -16.63 -6.99
C GLY A 32 -0.10 -17.24 -6.51
N ASP A 33 0.99 -16.92 -7.20
CA ASP A 33 2.34 -17.32 -6.80
C ASP A 33 3.00 -16.33 -5.81
N SER A 34 2.32 -15.23 -5.50
CA SER A 34 2.82 -14.23 -4.55
C SER A 34 2.62 -14.69 -3.12
N PHE A 35 3.66 -14.52 -2.29
CA PHE A 35 3.57 -14.71 -0.84
C PHE A 35 2.83 -13.57 -0.12
N PHE A 36 2.51 -12.48 -0.86
CA PHE A 36 1.87 -11.27 -0.33
C PHE A 36 0.43 -11.21 -0.78
N LEU A 37 -0.48 -11.08 0.16
CA LEU A 37 -1.87 -10.72 -0.07
C LEU A 37 -2.02 -9.23 0.22
N SER A 38 -2.34 -8.42 -0.78
CA SER A 38 -2.67 -7.00 -0.53
C SER A 38 -3.80 -6.90 0.48
N SER A 39 -3.65 -6.01 1.48
CA SER A 39 -4.66 -5.74 2.52
C SER A 39 -5.82 -4.94 1.94
N ALA A 40 -6.46 -5.51 0.91
CA ALA A 40 -7.55 -4.92 0.15
C ALA A 40 -8.72 -5.90 0.01
N ILE A 41 -9.94 -5.36 0.08
CA ILE A 41 -11.19 -6.10 -0.10
C ILE A 41 -12.09 -5.31 -1.05
N PHE A 42 -12.75 -6.01 -1.96
CA PHE A 42 -13.78 -5.46 -2.82
C PHE A 42 -15.05 -6.28 -2.66
N VAL A 43 -16.12 -5.61 -2.23
CA VAL A 43 -17.44 -6.21 -2.04
C VAL A 43 -18.30 -5.82 -3.22
N GLN A 44 -18.54 -6.76 -4.14
CA GLN A 44 -19.38 -6.54 -5.30
C GLN A 44 -20.84 -6.56 -4.90
N VAL A 45 -21.56 -5.51 -5.25
CA VAL A 45 -23.02 -5.41 -5.03
C VAL A 45 -23.73 -6.18 -6.12
N SER A 46 -24.74 -7.00 -5.74
CA SER A 46 -25.48 -7.82 -6.70
C SER A 46 -26.30 -6.97 -7.66
N ASP A 47 -26.46 -7.44 -8.90
CA ASP A 47 -27.23 -6.78 -9.96
C ASP A 47 -28.71 -6.57 -9.61
N ALA A 48 -29.23 -7.28 -8.61
CA ALA A 48 -30.63 -7.17 -8.14
C ALA A 48 -30.98 -5.81 -7.50
N LEU A 49 -29.99 -5.02 -7.09
CA LEU A 49 -30.19 -3.65 -6.57
C LEU A 49 -30.22 -2.59 -7.69
N ARG A 50 -30.16 -3.00 -8.96
CA ARG A 50 -30.08 -2.11 -10.12
C ARG A 50 -31.45 -1.88 -10.72
N GLY A 51 -31.90 -0.64 -10.76
CA GLY A 51 -33.21 -0.26 -11.32
C GLY A 51 -33.33 -0.41 -12.85
N VAL A 52 -34.54 -0.33 -13.37
CA VAL A 52 -34.86 -0.44 -14.81
C VAL A 52 -34.35 0.79 -15.59
N ILE A 53 -33.59 0.58 -16.64
CA ILE A 53 -32.94 1.63 -17.42
C ILE A 53 -33.54 1.72 -18.81
N ASN A 54 -33.68 2.95 -19.32
CA ASN A 54 -34.02 3.18 -20.73
C ASN A 54 -32.86 2.83 -21.65
N ASN A 55 -32.95 1.67 -22.30
CA ASN A 55 -31.88 1.10 -23.14
C ASN A 55 -31.57 1.96 -24.38
N ASP A 56 -32.54 2.70 -24.95
CA ASP A 56 -32.32 3.49 -26.16
C ASP A 56 -31.43 4.71 -25.88
N TYR A 57 -31.69 5.41 -24.78
CA TYR A 57 -30.84 6.54 -24.35
C TYR A 57 -29.41 6.09 -23.96
N LEU A 58 -29.27 4.89 -23.36
CA LEU A 58 -28.00 4.30 -23.07
C LEU A 58 -27.20 3.98 -24.32
N LEU A 59 -27.87 3.41 -25.34
CA LEU A 59 -27.22 3.04 -26.60
C LEU A 59 -26.72 4.27 -27.35
N GLU A 60 -27.56 5.32 -27.43
CA GLU A 60 -27.20 6.59 -28.06
C GLU A 60 -26.00 7.25 -27.35
N SER A 61 -26.05 7.33 -26.00
CA SER A 61 -24.97 7.90 -25.20
C SER A 61 -23.67 7.07 -25.30
N ALA A 62 -23.79 5.73 -25.35
CA ALA A 62 -22.65 4.84 -25.52
C ALA A 62 -21.98 5.02 -26.89
N ASN A 63 -22.79 5.12 -27.96
CA ASN A 63 -22.25 5.34 -29.31
C ASN A 63 -21.52 6.68 -29.42
N LYS A 64 -22.04 7.73 -28.81
CA LYS A 64 -21.37 9.04 -28.79
C LYS A 64 -20.02 8.97 -28.09
N LEU A 65 -19.96 8.38 -26.88
CA LEU A 65 -18.73 8.21 -26.13
C LEU A 65 -17.73 7.27 -26.82
N TYR A 66 -18.20 6.24 -27.51
CA TYR A 66 -17.37 5.35 -28.30
C TYR A 66 -16.67 6.08 -29.46
N ILE A 67 -17.39 6.98 -30.15
CA ILE A 67 -16.82 7.82 -31.20
C ILE A 67 -15.77 8.78 -30.62
N GLU A 68 -16.06 9.41 -29.48
CA GLU A 68 -15.13 10.31 -28.80
C GLU A 68 -13.87 9.56 -28.32
N GLU A 69 -14.02 8.36 -27.78
CA GLU A 69 -12.94 7.52 -27.29
C GLU A 69 -12.01 7.05 -28.44
N ASN A 70 -12.59 6.66 -29.58
CA ASN A 70 -11.81 6.30 -30.76
C ASN A 70 -11.06 7.51 -31.31
N LYS A 71 -11.68 8.68 -31.37
CA LYS A 71 -11.02 9.92 -31.81
C LYS A 71 -9.85 10.29 -30.90
N ARG A 72 -10.02 10.17 -29.58
CA ARG A 72 -8.94 10.34 -28.60
C ARG A 72 -7.80 9.37 -28.87
N TYR A 73 -8.12 8.08 -29.02
CA TYR A 73 -7.12 7.05 -29.27
C TYR A 73 -6.33 7.29 -30.55
N GLU A 74 -6.99 7.75 -31.63
CA GLU A 74 -6.31 8.14 -32.88
C GLU A 74 -5.38 9.34 -32.66
N GLN A 75 -5.79 10.33 -31.85
CA GLN A 75 -4.94 11.48 -31.50
C GLN A 75 -3.72 11.04 -30.69
N ASP A 76 -3.91 10.20 -29.68
CA ASP A 76 -2.83 9.64 -28.87
C ASP A 76 -1.85 8.84 -29.73
N LEU A 77 -2.34 8.04 -30.68
CA LEU A 77 -1.52 7.32 -31.66
C LEU A 77 -0.70 8.26 -32.54
N GLU A 78 -1.25 9.39 -32.96
CA GLU A 78 -0.53 10.35 -33.80
C GLU A 78 0.56 11.08 -32.99
N ILE A 79 0.27 11.45 -31.74
CA ILE A 79 1.26 12.00 -30.81
C ILE A 79 2.40 10.99 -30.59
N LEU A 80 2.06 9.72 -30.38
CA LEU A 80 3.04 8.65 -30.20
C LEU A 80 3.91 8.44 -31.44
N LYS A 81 3.31 8.44 -32.64
CA LYS A 81 4.05 8.36 -33.89
C LYS A 81 5.04 9.51 -34.01
N ASN A 82 4.64 10.73 -33.61
CA ASN A 82 5.50 11.91 -33.64
C ASN A 82 6.62 11.82 -32.60
N ARG A 83 6.33 11.39 -31.37
CA ARG A 83 7.34 11.13 -30.31
C ARG A 83 8.36 10.09 -30.79
N TYR A 84 7.90 8.99 -31.37
CA TYR A 84 8.78 7.96 -31.90
C TYR A 84 9.61 8.47 -33.07
N ARG A 85 9.03 9.30 -33.95
CA ARG A 85 9.74 9.93 -35.09
C ARG A 85 10.84 10.88 -34.59
N ILE A 86 10.57 11.70 -33.57
CA ILE A 86 11.55 12.58 -32.93
C ILE A 86 12.66 11.76 -32.28
N PHE A 87 12.32 10.75 -31.49
CA PHE A 87 13.28 9.84 -30.88
C PHE A 87 14.17 9.19 -31.93
N TYR A 88 13.58 8.62 -32.97
CA TYR A 88 14.32 8.01 -34.08
C TYR A 88 15.27 9.02 -34.77
N SER A 89 14.81 10.21 -35.05
CA SER A 89 15.61 11.24 -35.73
C SER A 89 16.77 11.76 -34.88
N THR A 90 16.59 11.79 -33.56
CA THR A 90 17.62 12.23 -32.62
C THR A 90 18.62 11.11 -32.30
N TYR A 91 18.15 9.89 -32.17
CA TYR A 91 18.94 8.75 -31.71
C TYR A 91 19.81 8.14 -32.83
N VAL A 92 19.27 8.02 -34.03
CA VAL A 92 19.97 7.41 -35.16
C VAL A 92 21.19 8.23 -35.64
N PRO A 93 21.14 9.57 -35.70
CA PRO A 93 22.32 10.38 -36.00
C PRO A 93 23.40 10.29 -34.91
N MET A 94 23.03 10.32 -33.64
CA MET A 94 23.98 10.21 -32.51
C MET A 94 24.74 8.88 -32.49
N ALA A 95 24.09 7.80 -32.93
CA ALA A 95 24.70 6.48 -33.01
C ALA A 95 25.60 6.29 -34.22
N LYS A 96 25.60 7.22 -35.16
CA LYS A 96 26.48 7.23 -36.36
C LYS A 96 27.77 8.02 -36.17
N ASP A 97 27.92 8.77 -35.08
CA ASP A 97 29.12 9.55 -34.79
C ASP A 97 30.10 8.71 -33.96
N PRO A 98 31.16 8.13 -34.53
CA PRO A 98 32.10 7.28 -33.82
C PRO A 98 32.93 8.02 -32.76
N ASP A 99 32.99 9.37 -32.83
CA ASP A 99 33.80 10.19 -31.92
C ASP A 99 33.00 10.69 -30.70
N LYS A 100 31.68 10.45 -30.65
CA LYS A 100 30.83 10.78 -29.53
C LYS A 100 30.34 9.53 -28.81
N PRO A 101 31.03 9.11 -27.72
CA PRO A 101 30.58 7.97 -26.97
C PRO A 101 29.19 8.24 -26.36
N TYR A 102 28.22 7.39 -26.72
CA TYR A 102 26.89 7.39 -26.13
C TYR A 102 26.99 7.19 -24.61
N ARG A 103 26.68 8.21 -23.83
CA ARG A 103 26.59 8.14 -22.38
C ARG A 103 25.17 7.74 -21.96
N LYS A 104 24.91 6.47 -21.85
CA LYS A 104 23.88 5.97 -20.93
C LYS A 104 24.53 5.71 -19.57
N ASN A 105 23.95 6.21 -18.50
CA ASN A 105 24.48 6.18 -17.14
C ASN A 105 24.60 4.79 -16.49
N SER A 106 24.88 3.74 -17.23
CA SER A 106 25.28 2.46 -16.64
C SER A 106 25.83 1.52 -17.72
N LEU A 107 27.07 1.13 -17.54
CA LEU A 107 27.82 0.09 -18.26
C LEU A 107 28.84 0.62 -19.28
N ARG A 108 30.03 0.99 -18.77
CA ARG A 108 31.25 0.93 -19.54
C ARG A 108 31.57 -0.54 -19.85
N LYS A 109 31.17 -1.03 -21.01
CA LYS A 109 31.79 -2.22 -21.62
C LYS A 109 32.59 -1.76 -22.83
N TYR A 110 33.89 -1.98 -22.79
CA TYR A 110 34.78 -1.85 -23.95
C TYR A 110 34.34 -2.90 -24.99
N VAL A 111 33.94 -2.45 -26.16
CA VAL A 111 33.68 -3.32 -27.32
C VAL A 111 34.85 -3.14 -28.27
N PRO A 112 35.52 -4.22 -28.74
CA PRO A 112 36.58 -4.13 -29.74
C PRO A 112 36.10 -3.45 -31.03
N LEU A 113 36.97 -2.68 -31.64
CA LEU A 113 36.63 -1.85 -32.83
C LEU A 113 36.04 -2.65 -34.01
N ASN A 114 36.41 -3.93 -34.14
CA ASN A 114 35.93 -4.83 -35.20
C ASN A 114 34.47 -5.26 -35.04
N ASP A 115 33.94 -5.20 -33.79
CA ASP A 115 32.56 -5.57 -33.47
C ASP A 115 31.64 -4.36 -33.25
N LEU A 116 32.23 -3.14 -33.37
CA LEU A 116 31.53 -1.89 -33.04
C LEU A 116 30.28 -1.68 -33.92
N LYS A 117 30.37 -2.03 -35.21
CA LYS A 117 29.25 -1.83 -36.16
C LYS A 117 28.09 -2.75 -35.86
N SER A 118 28.35 -4.04 -35.63
CA SER A 118 27.32 -5.03 -35.26
C SER A 118 26.76 -4.78 -33.83
N ALA A 119 27.62 -4.32 -32.92
CA ALA A 119 27.17 -3.91 -31.58
C ALA A 119 26.28 -2.66 -31.62
N ILE A 120 26.60 -1.67 -32.47
CA ILE A 120 25.80 -0.47 -32.68
C ILE A 120 24.46 -0.81 -33.35
N ASP A 121 24.45 -1.68 -34.37
CA ASP A 121 23.21 -2.07 -35.05
C ASP A 121 22.30 -2.94 -34.16
N ASN A 122 22.87 -3.85 -33.39
CA ASN A 122 22.13 -4.61 -32.36
C ASN A 122 21.59 -3.73 -31.23
N PHE A 123 22.40 -2.77 -30.77
CA PHE A 123 22.00 -1.82 -29.75
C PHE A 123 20.85 -0.93 -30.24
N LYS A 124 20.95 -0.39 -31.47
CA LYS A 124 19.90 0.42 -32.10
C LYS A 124 18.59 -0.34 -32.24
N SER A 125 18.64 -1.58 -32.73
CA SER A 125 17.43 -2.40 -32.92
C SER A 125 16.74 -2.70 -31.61
N ASN A 126 17.50 -3.01 -30.56
CA ASN A 126 16.97 -3.30 -29.23
C ASN A 126 16.42 -2.04 -28.52
N GLU A 127 17.14 -0.93 -28.56
CA GLU A 127 16.69 0.33 -27.93
C GLU A 127 15.46 0.91 -28.65
N LEU A 128 15.44 0.88 -29.99
CA LEU A 128 14.27 1.31 -30.77
C LEU A 128 13.05 0.40 -30.52
N ALA A 129 13.27 -0.91 -30.41
CA ALA A 129 12.20 -1.86 -30.08
C ALA A 129 11.68 -1.65 -28.65
N ASN A 130 12.59 -1.41 -27.70
CA ASN A 130 12.23 -1.13 -26.32
C ASN A 130 11.48 0.19 -26.18
N GLU A 131 11.95 1.26 -26.85
CA GLU A 131 11.25 2.54 -26.84
C GLU A 131 9.88 2.45 -27.50
N LYS A 132 9.76 1.72 -28.61
CA LYS A 132 8.46 1.46 -29.24
C LYS A 132 7.51 0.72 -28.29
N LYS A 133 7.99 -0.30 -27.58
CA LYS A 133 7.19 -1.02 -26.56
C LYS A 133 6.79 -0.10 -25.41
N ARG A 134 7.71 0.72 -24.91
CA ARG A 134 7.46 1.70 -23.86
C ARG A 134 6.37 2.69 -24.29
N LEU A 135 6.53 3.32 -25.45
CA LEU A 135 5.58 4.28 -25.97
C LEU A 135 4.18 3.66 -26.22
N ILE A 136 4.11 2.42 -26.73
CA ILE A 136 2.83 1.72 -26.92
C ILE A 136 2.16 1.44 -25.56
N SER A 137 2.93 1.13 -24.51
CA SER A 137 2.38 0.89 -23.18
C SER A 137 1.86 2.16 -22.49
N GLU A 138 2.23 3.34 -22.99
CA GLU A 138 1.75 4.64 -22.48
C GLU A 138 0.35 4.99 -23.01
N ILE A 139 -0.08 4.39 -24.12
CA ILE A 139 -1.40 4.66 -24.68
C ILE A 139 -2.46 3.77 -24.00
N ARG A 140 -3.48 4.43 -23.45
CA ARG A 140 -4.67 3.72 -23.03
C ARG A 140 -5.44 3.24 -24.28
N PRO A 141 -5.68 1.92 -24.46
CA PRO A 141 -6.48 1.42 -25.56
C PRO A 141 -7.87 2.06 -25.56
N ALA A 142 -8.46 2.25 -26.75
CA ALA A 142 -9.84 2.68 -26.84
C ALA A 142 -10.73 1.66 -26.14
N LYS A 143 -11.73 2.14 -25.40
CA LYS A 143 -12.71 1.26 -24.74
C LYS A 143 -13.65 0.70 -25.78
N ASP A 144 -13.94 -0.60 -25.68
CA ASP A 144 -14.95 -1.23 -26.50
C ASP A 144 -16.36 -0.69 -26.17
N LEU A 145 -17.23 -0.71 -27.16
CA LEU A 145 -18.61 -0.23 -27.01
C LEU A 145 -19.35 -0.94 -25.87
N GLU A 146 -19.14 -2.24 -25.69
CA GLU A 146 -19.74 -3.02 -24.60
C GLU A 146 -19.27 -2.53 -23.22
N VAL A 147 -17.99 -2.17 -23.11
CA VAL A 147 -17.42 -1.63 -21.87
C VAL A 147 -18.04 -0.27 -21.56
N ILE A 148 -18.17 0.60 -22.57
CA ILE A 148 -18.80 1.92 -22.44
C ILE A 148 -20.28 1.77 -22.09
N GLN A 149 -20.99 0.87 -22.74
CA GLN A 149 -22.40 0.58 -22.42
C GLN A 149 -22.56 0.11 -20.97
N LYS A 150 -21.68 -0.79 -20.52
CA LYS A 150 -21.69 -1.29 -19.16
C LYS A 150 -21.41 -0.18 -18.13
N GLU A 151 -20.43 0.67 -18.40
CA GLU A 151 -20.10 1.82 -17.54
C GLU A 151 -21.24 2.83 -17.48
N LEU A 152 -21.84 3.16 -18.61
CA LEU A 152 -23.01 4.04 -18.68
C LEU A 152 -24.22 3.42 -17.99
N ARG A 153 -24.47 2.13 -18.18
CA ARG A 153 -25.54 1.42 -17.50
C ARG A 153 -25.41 1.55 -16.00
N ILE A 154 -24.21 1.28 -15.47
CA ILE A 154 -23.91 1.45 -14.05
C ILE A 154 -24.09 2.91 -13.60
N LYS A 155 -23.63 3.87 -14.41
CA LYS A 155 -23.77 5.31 -14.14
C LYS A 155 -25.24 5.74 -14.07
N PHE A 156 -26.08 5.20 -14.96
CA PHE A 156 -27.53 5.50 -14.98
C PHE A 156 -28.31 4.78 -13.88
N GLU A 157 -27.94 3.52 -13.57
CA GLU A 157 -28.53 2.76 -12.47
C GLU A 157 -28.33 3.47 -11.13
N LEU A 158 -27.14 4.02 -10.92
CA LEU A 158 -26.85 4.84 -9.74
C LEU A 158 -27.65 6.16 -9.72
N ASN A 159 -27.98 6.74 -10.87
CA ASN A 159 -28.77 7.96 -10.95
C ASN A 159 -30.27 7.71 -10.67
N SER A 160 -30.81 6.54 -11.04
CA SER A 160 -32.23 6.21 -10.81
C SER A 160 -32.55 5.78 -9.37
N ILE A 161 -31.52 5.28 -8.64
CA ILE A 161 -31.62 4.86 -7.23
C ILE A 161 -31.42 6.06 -6.27
N GLN A 162 -31.27 7.26 -6.78
CA GLN A 162 -30.83 8.46 -6.06
C GLN A 162 -31.77 8.95 -4.95
N GLY A 163 -33.05 8.51 -4.93
CA GLY A 163 -33.99 8.87 -3.86
C GLY A 163 -33.78 8.11 -2.55
N ASP A 164 -33.29 6.86 -2.62
CA ASP A 164 -33.25 5.95 -1.48
C ASP A 164 -31.84 5.69 -0.93
N ILE A 165 -30.79 6.04 -1.71
CA ILE A 165 -29.37 5.81 -1.30
C ILE A 165 -28.89 6.82 -0.24
N ASP A 166 -29.61 7.89 -0.02
CA ASP A 166 -29.21 9.01 0.82
C ASP A 166 -29.11 8.70 2.31
N LEU A 167 -29.76 7.63 2.73
CA LEU A 167 -29.67 7.07 4.09
C LEU A 167 -28.61 5.95 4.19
N LEU A 168 -28.06 5.47 3.08
CA LEU A 168 -27.39 4.17 2.99
C LEU A 168 -25.86 4.23 2.80
N ALA A 169 -25.19 5.39 2.75
CA ALA A 169 -23.75 5.42 2.44
C ALA A 169 -22.92 4.60 3.46
N ASP A 170 -23.17 4.73 4.76
CA ASP A 170 -22.54 3.88 5.78
C ASP A 170 -23.25 2.52 5.93
N GLU A 171 -24.57 2.48 5.67
CA GLU A 171 -25.37 1.25 5.75
C GLU A 171 -25.19 0.31 4.55
N SER A 172 -24.90 0.83 3.37
CA SER A 172 -24.76 0.01 2.16
C SER A 172 -23.51 -0.87 2.17
N PHE A 173 -22.35 -0.35 2.60
CA PHE A 173 -21.14 -1.16 2.72
C PHE A 173 -21.30 -2.22 3.81
N PHE A 174 -21.82 -1.83 4.98
CA PHE A 174 -22.08 -2.75 6.08
C PHE A 174 -23.09 -3.84 5.68
N THR A 175 -24.17 -3.45 5.02
CA THR A 175 -25.19 -4.40 4.53
C THR A 175 -24.62 -5.32 3.46
N ALA A 176 -23.84 -4.77 2.53
CA ALA A 176 -23.19 -5.56 1.47
C ALA A 176 -22.22 -6.60 2.01
N ILE A 177 -21.36 -6.24 2.98
CA ILE A 177 -20.36 -7.16 3.53
C ILE A 177 -20.96 -8.24 4.44
N LEU A 178 -22.14 -7.98 4.99
CA LEU A 178 -22.90 -8.95 5.81
C LEU A 178 -23.82 -9.84 4.99
N ASN A 179 -24.11 -9.46 3.74
CA ASN A 179 -24.96 -10.23 2.86
C ASN A 179 -24.26 -11.52 2.41
N PRO A 180 -24.77 -12.72 2.72
CA PRO A 180 -24.15 -13.98 2.35
C PRO A 180 -24.07 -14.21 0.84
N ASN A 181 -24.85 -13.49 0.04
CA ASN A 181 -24.86 -13.56 -1.42
C ASN A 181 -23.89 -12.57 -2.09
N SER A 182 -23.23 -11.69 -1.32
CA SER A 182 -22.24 -10.78 -1.87
C SER A 182 -21.00 -11.53 -2.31
N LYS A 183 -20.49 -11.17 -3.49
CA LYS A 183 -19.18 -11.64 -3.96
C LYS A 183 -18.10 -10.74 -3.36
N ILE A 184 -17.20 -11.36 -2.61
CA ILE A 184 -16.11 -10.65 -1.94
C ILE A 184 -14.79 -11.11 -2.56
N PHE A 185 -13.98 -10.14 -2.98
CA PHE A 185 -12.67 -10.35 -3.58
C PHE A 185 -11.59 -9.80 -2.67
N PHE A 186 -10.40 -10.40 -2.70
CA PHE A 186 -9.28 -10.06 -1.83
C PHE A 186 -8.01 -9.82 -2.63
N GLY A 187 -7.06 -9.07 -2.07
CA GLY A 187 -5.73 -8.92 -2.61
C GLY A 187 -5.71 -8.29 -4.01
N SER A 188 -4.93 -8.86 -4.91
CA SER A 188 -4.80 -8.40 -6.30
C SER A 188 -6.11 -8.51 -7.08
N GLU A 189 -6.95 -9.50 -6.77
CA GLU A 189 -8.26 -9.64 -7.41
C GLU A 189 -9.21 -8.51 -6.99
N ALA A 190 -9.18 -8.09 -5.72
CA ALA A 190 -9.94 -6.93 -5.25
C ALA A 190 -9.52 -5.65 -5.97
N LEU A 191 -8.21 -5.42 -6.11
CA LEU A 191 -7.65 -4.30 -6.85
C LEU A 191 -8.05 -4.34 -8.33
N LYS A 192 -8.02 -5.51 -8.95
CA LYS A 192 -8.42 -5.73 -10.34
C LYS A 192 -9.90 -5.40 -10.53
N LYS A 193 -10.80 -5.95 -9.69
CA LYS A 193 -12.24 -5.71 -9.76
C LYS A 193 -12.59 -4.24 -9.56
N TYR A 194 -11.97 -3.59 -8.59
CA TYR A 194 -12.10 -2.16 -8.39
C TYR A 194 -11.61 -1.36 -9.61
N SER A 195 -10.47 -1.73 -10.21
CA SER A 195 -9.92 -1.03 -11.37
C SER A 195 -10.76 -1.21 -12.64
N GLU A 196 -11.34 -2.41 -12.84
CA GLU A 196 -12.22 -2.72 -13.95
C GLU A 196 -13.54 -1.94 -13.87
N ASN A 197 -14.15 -1.89 -12.69
CA ASN A 197 -15.43 -1.22 -12.49
C ASN A 197 -15.60 -0.73 -11.05
N PRO A 198 -15.10 0.47 -10.70
CA PRO A 198 -15.20 1.04 -9.36
C PRO A 198 -16.64 1.16 -8.83
N LEU A 199 -17.60 1.31 -9.73
CA LEU A 199 -19.02 1.51 -9.39
C LEU A 199 -19.77 0.20 -9.12
N SER A 200 -19.17 -0.96 -9.36
CA SER A 200 -19.85 -2.24 -9.16
C SER A 200 -19.84 -2.74 -7.72
N GLY A 201 -19.20 -2.02 -6.80
CA GLY A 201 -19.10 -2.44 -5.41
C GLY A 201 -18.36 -1.44 -4.53
N PHE A 202 -17.98 -1.90 -3.35
CA PHE A 202 -17.25 -1.13 -2.36
C PHE A 202 -15.82 -1.63 -2.25
N PHE A 203 -14.87 -0.71 -2.31
CA PHE A 203 -13.45 -0.99 -2.15
C PHE A 203 -12.96 -0.45 -0.81
N LEU A 204 -12.25 -1.30 -0.07
CA LEU A 204 -11.54 -0.90 1.14
C LEU A 204 -10.10 -1.41 1.07
N ARG A 205 -9.15 -0.52 1.36
CA ARG A 205 -7.73 -0.82 1.49
C ARG A 205 -7.27 -0.52 2.91
N SER A 206 -6.24 -1.23 3.35
CA SER A 206 -5.54 -0.95 4.61
C SER A 206 -6.43 -0.94 5.86
N PRO A 207 -7.27 -1.97 6.11
CA PRO A 207 -8.18 -1.98 7.26
C PRO A 207 -7.46 -1.87 8.60
N LYS A 208 -6.22 -2.35 8.72
CA LYS A 208 -5.37 -2.18 9.91
C LYS A 208 -5.17 -0.71 10.29
N ALA A 209 -5.15 0.21 9.31
CA ALA A 209 -4.95 1.64 9.54
C ALA A 209 -6.05 2.30 10.39
N PHE A 210 -7.22 1.69 10.48
CA PHE A 210 -8.34 2.20 11.29
C PHE A 210 -8.34 1.69 12.72
N LEU A 211 -7.51 0.69 13.03
CA LEU A 211 -7.40 0.13 14.37
C LEU A 211 -6.78 1.15 15.33
N GLY A 212 -7.31 1.18 16.57
CA GLY A 212 -6.90 2.13 17.60
C GLY A 212 -7.55 3.52 17.46
N THR A 213 -8.25 3.84 16.36
CA THR A 213 -9.03 5.08 16.26
C THR A 213 -10.31 4.99 17.09
N SER A 214 -10.96 6.13 17.37
CA SER A 214 -12.24 6.13 18.11
C SER A 214 -13.35 5.54 17.23
N LEU A 215 -13.59 4.23 17.38
CA LEU A 215 -14.63 3.51 16.65
C LEU A 215 -15.88 3.36 17.52
N ASN A 216 -17.04 3.69 16.97
CA ASN A 216 -18.31 3.35 17.59
C ASN A 216 -18.57 1.83 17.54
N PRO A 217 -19.50 1.28 18.32
CA PRO A 217 -19.75 -0.17 18.38
C PRO A 217 -20.03 -0.80 17.01
N ARG A 218 -20.77 -0.11 16.13
CA ARG A 218 -21.10 -0.58 14.78
C ARG A 218 -19.87 -0.64 13.88
N SER A 219 -19.04 0.40 13.91
CA SER A 219 -17.78 0.43 13.18
C SER A 219 -16.81 -0.63 13.69
N LYS A 220 -16.75 -0.84 15.02
CA LYS A 220 -15.95 -1.92 15.61
C LYS A 220 -16.36 -3.28 15.05
N GLU A 221 -17.65 -3.59 15.04
CA GLU A 221 -18.19 -4.85 14.52
C GLU A 221 -17.89 -5.01 13.02
N LEU A 222 -18.00 -3.93 12.25
CA LEU A 222 -17.63 -3.92 10.83
C LEU A 222 -16.16 -4.28 10.63
N PHE A 223 -15.23 -3.67 11.38
CA PHE A 223 -13.81 -3.98 11.26
C PHE A 223 -13.48 -5.39 11.74
N ILE A 224 -14.14 -5.91 12.78
CA ILE A 224 -14.01 -7.32 13.18
C ILE A 224 -14.38 -8.22 11.99
N LYS A 225 -15.50 -7.92 11.31
CA LYS A 225 -15.94 -8.71 10.14
C LYS A 225 -14.97 -8.61 8.97
N ILE A 226 -14.51 -7.40 8.62
CA ILE A 226 -13.56 -7.19 7.51
C ILE A 226 -12.25 -7.95 7.78
N ILE A 227 -11.71 -7.80 8.98
CA ILE A 227 -10.44 -8.44 9.34
C ILE A 227 -10.61 -9.95 9.40
N SER A 228 -11.72 -10.48 9.97
CA SER A 228 -11.96 -11.91 9.96
C SER A 228 -11.99 -12.48 8.55
N LEU A 229 -12.62 -11.82 7.59
CA LEU A 229 -12.66 -12.27 6.20
C LEU A 229 -11.26 -12.36 5.56
N ILE A 230 -10.37 -11.42 5.84
CA ILE A 230 -8.99 -11.46 5.35
C ILE A 230 -8.21 -12.57 6.06
N VAL A 231 -8.35 -12.69 7.38
CA VAL A 231 -7.70 -13.73 8.19
C VAL A 231 -8.19 -15.12 7.78
N ASP A 232 -9.49 -15.28 7.49
CA ASP A 232 -10.08 -16.53 6.94
C ASP A 232 -9.40 -16.93 5.64
N GLN A 233 -9.17 -15.97 4.71
CA GLN A 233 -8.48 -16.24 3.45
C GLN A 233 -7.03 -16.68 3.68
N ILE A 234 -6.31 -16.02 4.59
CA ILE A 234 -4.94 -16.38 4.94
C ILE A 234 -4.92 -17.80 5.55
N LYS A 235 -5.80 -18.05 6.53
CA LYS A 235 -5.91 -19.35 7.19
C LYS A 235 -6.25 -20.46 6.19
N LEU A 236 -7.29 -20.27 5.38
CA LEU A 236 -7.74 -21.27 4.38
C LEU A 236 -6.62 -21.65 3.42
N LYS A 237 -5.88 -20.65 2.92
CA LYS A 237 -4.75 -20.89 2.01
C LYS A 237 -3.58 -21.58 2.73
N SER A 238 -3.30 -21.19 3.97
CA SER A 238 -2.26 -21.82 4.79
C SER A 238 -2.60 -23.27 5.15
N ASP A 239 -3.85 -23.52 5.59
CA ASP A 239 -4.34 -24.85 5.93
C ASP A 239 -4.25 -25.79 4.70
N LYS A 240 -4.67 -25.29 3.54
CA LYS A 240 -4.60 -26.04 2.27
C LYS A 240 -3.16 -26.30 1.85
N TYR A 241 -2.28 -25.31 1.95
CA TYR A 241 -0.90 -25.41 1.49
C TYR A 241 -0.09 -26.42 2.32
N PHE A 242 -0.26 -26.38 3.65
CA PHE A 242 0.45 -27.29 4.55
C PHE A 242 -0.30 -28.60 4.85
N GLY A 243 -1.56 -28.74 4.43
CA GLY A 243 -2.38 -29.90 4.74
C GLY A 243 -2.74 -30.03 6.23
N VAL A 244 -2.77 -28.91 6.98
CA VAL A 244 -2.99 -28.85 8.43
C VAL A 244 -4.06 -27.81 8.73
N ASN A 245 -4.96 -28.09 9.65
CA ASN A 245 -5.91 -27.11 10.17
C ASN A 245 -5.31 -26.39 11.39
N PHE A 246 -4.77 -25.18 11.18
CA PHE A 246 -4.16 -24.41 12.23
C PHE A 246 -5.23 -23.83 13.18
N SER A 247 -5.13 -24.15 14.47
CA SER A 247 -5.95 -23.56 15.54
C SER A 247 -5.19 -22.54 16.41
N LYS A 248 -3.88 -22.42 16.20
CA LYS A 248 -3.00 -21.55 16.98
C LYS A 248 -2.31 -20.55 16.04
N VAL A 249 -2.17 -19.29 16.44
CA VAL A 249 -1.59 -18.23 15.61
C VAL A 249 -0.72 -17.28 16.42
N VAL A 250 0.34 -16.78 15.79
CA VAL A 250 1.12 -15.63 16.26
C VAL A 250 1.01 -14.52 15.24
N PHE A 251 0.52 -13.35 15.67
CA PHE A 251 0.43 -12.15 14.86
C PHE A 251 1.58 -11.17 15.15
N GLY A 252 2.01 -10.45 14.12
CA GLY A 252 2.75 -9.22 14.28
C GLY A 252 1.83 -8.05 14.67
N ARG A 253 2.31 -7.16 15.53
CA ARG A 253 1.64 -5.90 15.84
C ARG A 253 2.64 -4.74 15.92
N PRO A 254 2.23 -3.50 15.60
CA PRO A 254 3.08 -2.35 15.82
C PRO A 254 3.31 -2.11 17.32
N VAL A 255 4.31 -1.28 17.65
CA VAL A 255 4.51 -0.83 19.03
C VAL A 255 3.25 -0.09 19.51
N ASN A 256 2.77 0.85 18.70
CA ASN A 256 1.56 1.62 18.96
C ASN A 256 0.68 1.69 17.71
N TYR A 257 -0.63 1.41 17.85
CA TYR A 257 -1.58 1.54 16.74
C TYR A 257 -1.90 2.99 16.37
N LEU A 258 -1.79 3.95 17.30
CA LEU A 258 -2.15 5.37 17.10
C LEU A 258 -1.01 6.37 17.30
N GLY A 259 0.23 5.93 17.40
CA GLY A 259 1.36 6.84 17.53
C GLY A 259 1.47 7.65 18.83
N SER A 260 0.51 7.52 19.73
CA SER A 260 0.62 7.92 21.11
C SER A 260 0.51 6.67 21.96
N ASN A 261 1.25 6.58 23.04
CA ASN A 261 1.16 5.47 24.00
C ASN A 261 -0.21 5.50 24.69
N SER A 262 -1.25 5.24 23.91
CA SER A 262 -2.63 5.14 24.36
C SER A 262 -2.94 3.68 24.57
N GLU A 263 -2.88 3.25 25.82
CA GLU A 263 -3.29 1.92 26.24
C GLU A 263 -4.70 1.59 25.73
N PHE A 264 -5.62 2.56 25.79
CA PHE A 264 -6.96 2.41 25.25
C PHE A 264 -6.97 2.07 23.75
N ALA A 265 -6.17 2.77 22.94
CA ALA A 265 -6.10 2.55 21.50
C ALA A 265 -5.51 1.18 21.18
N ASN A 266 -4.44 0.78 21.86
CA ASN A 266 -3.82 -0.52 21.70
C ASN A 266 -4.78 -1.64 22.12
N ASN A 267 -5.44 -1.51 23.25
CA ASN A 267 -6.42 -2.49 23.72
C ASN A 267 -7.63 -2.62 22.78
N GLN A 268 -8.14 -1.51 22.24
CA GLN A 268 -9.20 -1.56 21.25
C GLN A 268 -8.76 -2.29 19.98
N ALA A 269 -7.59 -1.99 19.46
CA ALA A 269 -7.05 -2.64 18.27
C ALA A 269 -6.86 -4.15 18.48
N LEU A 270 -6.24 -4.53 19.59
CA LEU A 270 -6.05 -5.93 19.98
C LEU A 270 -7.38 -6.65 20.18
N SER A 271 -8.39 -6.00 20.78
CA SER A 271 -9.73 -6.60 20.96
C SER A 271 -10.38 -6.93 19.63
N ILE A 272 -10.23 -6.05 18.62
CA ILE A 272 -10.75 -6.26 17.26
C ILE A 272 -9.99 -7.41 16.56
N MET A 273 -8.66 -7.39 16.62
CA MET A 273 -7.83 -8.44 16.04
C MET A 273 -8.11 -9.81 16.67
N ASN A 274 -8.21 -9.85 18.01
CA ASN A 274 -8.51 -11.08 18.73
C ASN A 274 -9.89 -11.63 18.39
N ALA A 275 -10.93 -10.78 18.37
CA ALA A 275 -12.28 -11.17 17.98
C ALA A 275 -12.33 -11.67 16.52
N ALA A 276 -11.60 -11.05 15.62
CA ALA A 276 -11.51 -11.49 14.23
C ALA A 276 -10.81 -12.86 14.11
N ALA A 277 -9.71 -13.06 14.82
CA ALA A 277 -9.00 -14.35 14.82
C ALA A 277 -9.82 -15.48 15.44
N LEU A 278 -10.55 -15.22 16.52
CA LEU A 278 -11.48 -16.19 17.11
C LEU A 278 -12.58 -16.59 16.11
N ARG A 279 -13.14 -15.64 15.37
CA ARG A 279 -14.13 -15.91 14.30
C ARG A 279 -13.55 -16.76 13.18
N SER A 280 -12.28 -16.63 12.90
CA SER A 280 -11.55 -17.44 11.92
C SER A 280 -11.15 -18.84 12.44
N GLY A 281 -11.56 -19.20 13.67
CA GLY A 281 -11.36 -20.53 14.25
C GLY A 281 -10.02 -20.72 14.97
N PHE A 282 -9.27 -19.65 15.22
CA PHE A 282 -8.10 -19.74 16.09
C PHE A 282 -8.54 -19.75 17.57
N THR A 283 -7.87 -20.57 18.39
CA THR A 283 -8.18 -20.75 19.83
C THR A 283 -7.03 -20.29 20.72
N ASP A 284 -5.80 -20.28 20.23
CA ASP A 284 -4.64 -19.69 20.90
C ASP A 284 -4.05 -18.61 20.02
N ILE A 285 -4.18 -17.34 20.46
CA ILE A 285 -3.82 -16.15 19.73
C ILE A 285 -2.74 -15.41 20.50
N ARG A 286 -1.59 -15.20 19.88
CA ARG A 286 -0.43 -14.53 20.45
C ARG A 286 0.01 -13.38 19.57
N TYR A 287 0.70 -12.42 20.15
CA TYR A 287 1.20 -11.23 19.49
C TYR A 287 2.67 -11.01 19.80
N VAL A 288 3.42 -10.61 18.76
CA VAL A 288 4.81 -10.15 18.87
C VAL A 288 4.90 -8.78 18.21
N ILE A 289 5.56 -7.85 18.89
CA ILE A 289 5.81 -6.51 18.35
C ILE A 289 6.73 -6.60 17.14
N GLU A 290 6.34 -5.99 16.02
CA GLU A 290 7.00 -6.10 14.71
C GLU A 290 8.51 -5.82 14.74
N PRO A 291 9.03 -4.70 15.29
CA PRO A 291 10.48 -4.52 15.42
C PRO A 291 11.14 -5.61 16.28
N PHE A 292 10.45 -6.18 17.26
CA PHE A 292 11.04 -7.26 18.06
C PHE A 292 11.11 -8.58 17.28
N ALA A 293 10.10 -8.82 16.41
CA ALA A 293 10.17 -9.94 15.47
C ALA A 293 11.36 -9.79 14.52
N ALA A 294 11.60 -8.60 13.97
CA ALA A 294 12.77 -8.32 13.14
C ALA A 294 14.09 -8.55 13.88
N ALA A 295 14.14 -8.19 15.17
CA ALA A 295 15.31 -8.42 16.02
C ALA A 295 15.60 -9.91 16.23
N LEU A 296 14.57 -10.76 16.36
CA LEU A 296 14.76 -12.23 16.49
C LEU A 296 15.54 -12.81 15.32
N VAL A 297 15.27 -12.36 14.10
CA VAL A 297 15.97 -12.81 12.88
C VAL A 297 17.37 -12.23 12.81
N SER A 298 17.55 -10.98 13.21
CA SER A 298 18.79 -10.22 13.07
C SER A 298 19.74 -10.37 14.26
N ARG A 299 19.35 -11.11 15.32
CA ARG A 299 20.06 -11.15 16.60
C ARG A 299 21.54 -11.50 16.50
N ARG A 300 21.91 -12.44 15.62
CA ARG A 300 23.33 -12.81 15.45
C ARG A 300 24.18 -11.65 14.96
N THR A 301 23.66 -10.86 14.01
CA THR A 301 24.33 -9.66 13.50
C THR A 301 24.36 -8.56 14.56
N MET A 302 23.28 -8.42 15.34
CA MET A 302 23.20 -7.47 16.46
C MET A 302 24.25 -7.79 17.52
N PHE A 303 24.43 -9.07 17.86
CA PHE A 303 25.35 -9.53 18.90
C PHE A 303 26.84 -9.60 18.50
N ALA A 304 27.15 -9.37 17.22
CA ALA A 304 28.58 -9.36 16.79
C ALA A 304 29.41 -8.28 17.49
N THR A 305 28.77 -7.32 18.18
CA THR A 305 29.41 -6.36 19.10
C THR A 305 28.54 -6.15 20.33
N ASN A 306 29.09 -5.68 21.44
CA ASN A 306 28.34 -5.34 22.65
C ASN A 306 27.61 -3.98 22.55
N SER A 307 27.75 -3.24 21.43
CA SER A 307 27.07 -1.95 21.24
C SER A 307 25.57 -2.16 21.01
N PRO A 308 24.71 -1.32 21.59
CA PRO A 308 23.30 -1.31 21.29
C PRO A 308 23.02 -1.11 19.81
N SER A 309 21.92 -1.68 19.34
CA SER A 309 21.43 -1.57 17.96
C SER A 309 20.12 -0.80 17.95
N VAL A 310 19.91 0.04 16.94
CA VAL A 310 18.63 0.67 16.64
C VAL A 310 17.98 -0.11 15.53
N LEU A 311 16.75 -0.54 15.74
CA LEU A 311 15.92 -1.15 14.69
C LEU A 311 14.79 -0.20 14.36
N ILE A 312 14.66 0.14 13.08
CA ILE A 312 13.65 1.06 12.54
C ILE A 312 12.84 0.28 11.52
N ASP A 313 11.54 0.16 11.77
CA ASP A 313 10.58 -0.43 10.85
C ASP A 313 9.66 0.67 10.31
N ILE A 314 9.67 0.89 8.98
CA ILE A 314 8.80 1.87 8.32
C ILE A 314 7.90 1.11 7.36
N GLY A 315 6.73 0.74 7.86
CA GLY A 315 5.70 0.01 7.15
C GLY A 315 4.82 0.90 6.26
N GLY A 316 3.69 0.33 5.81
CA GLY A 316 2.69 1.09 5.05
C GLY A 316 1.93 2.10 5.90
N GLY A 317 1.61 1.76 7.15
CA GLY A 317 0.75 2.56 8.02
C GLY A 317 1.35 3.01 9.33
N THR A 318 2.47 2.42 9.75
CA THR A 318 3.17 2.72 11.01
C THR A 318 4.66 2.81 10.79
N SER A 319 5.32 3.54 11.68
CA SER A 319 6.77 3.52 11.86
C SER A 319 7.06 3.19 13.31
N ASP A 320 7.89 2.20 13.51
CA ASP A 320 8.22 1.66 14.82
C ASP A 320 9.75 1.65 15.00
N VAL A 321 10.20 1.96 16.22
CA VAL A 321 11.62 1.99 16.59
C VAL A 321 11.84 1.18 17.86
N ALA A 322 12.90 0.40 17.88
CA ALA A 322 13.35 -0.31 19.09
C ALA A 322 14.86 -0.14 19.31
N ILE A 323 15.23 0.09 20.55
CA ILE A 323 16.61 0.09 21.00
C ILE A 323 16.88 -1.24 21.69
N ILE A 324 17.86 -1.97 21.18
CA ILE A 324 18.09 -3.36 21.54
C ILE A 324 19.55 -3.57 21.87
N ALA A 325 19.83 -4.22 22.99
CA ALA A 325 21.16 -4.66 23.39
C ALA A 325 21.20 -6.17 23.60
N LYS A 326 22.38 -6.71 23.76
CA LYS A 326 22.59 -8.07 24.25
C LYS A 326 22.28 -8.12 25.75
N ASP A 327 21.61 -9.16 26.22
CA ASP A 327 21.47 -9.45 27.65
C ASP A 327 22.84 -9.93 28.19
N GLU A 328 23.36 -9.25 29.20
CA GLU A 328 24.67 -9.58 29.78
C GLU A 328 24.70 -10.93 30.52
N GLY A 329 23.54 -11.42 30.93
CA GLY A 329 23.40 -12.66 31.71
C GLY A 329 23.11 -13.92 30.90
N LYS A 330 22.72 -13.78 29.60
CA LYS A 330 22.25 -14.92 28.80
C LYS A 330 22.74 -14.78 27.36
N GLU A 331 23.52 -15.76 26.90
CA GLU A 331 23.92 -15.81 25.49
C GLU A 331 22.68 -15.89 24.59
N GLU A 332 22.71 -15.15 23.48
CA GLU A 332 21.64 -15.05 22.46
C GLU A 332 20.33 -14.37 22.91
N PHE A 333 20.22 -13.85 24.14
CA PHE A 333 19.04 -13.11 24.59
C PHE A 333 19.13 -11.64 24.25
N LEU A 334 18.01 -11.10 23.80
CA LEU A 334 17.82 -9.68 23.52
C LEU A 334 17.35 -8.97 24.80
N ASN A 335 17.95 -7.84 25.07
CA ASN A 335 17.45 -6.87 26.04
C ASN A 335 16.85 -5.70 25.26
N ILE A 336 15.54 -5.55 25.31
CA ILE A 336 14.83 -4.43 24.70
C ILE A 336 14.84 -3.29 25.70
N ILE A 337 15.66 -2.27 25.39
CA ILE A 337 15.88 -1.15 26.29
C ILE A 337 14.72 -0.17 26.23
N SER A 338 14.29 0.17 25.01
CA SER A 338 13.16 1.07 24.77
C SER A 338 12.54 0.79 23.41
N SER A 339 11.32 1.24 23.23
CA SER A 339 10.65 1.24 21.94
C SER A 339 9.61 2.35 21.85
N ASP A 340 9.41 2.90 20.67
CA ASP A 340 8.33 3.85 20.39
C ASP A 340 7.80 3.64 18.97
N GLY A 341 6.62 4.16 18.68
CA GLY A 341 5.99 4.00 17.38
C GLY A 341 5.04 5.14 17.05
N SER A 342 4.86 5.39 15.77
CA SER A 342 3.96 6.41 15.23
C SER A 342 3.07 5.82 14.15
N ARG A 343 1.86 6.37 14.02
CA ARG A 343 0.94 6.08 12.92
C ARG A 343 1.32 6.83 11.64
N VAL A 344 2.58 6.85 11.31
CA VAL A 344 3.11 7.40 10.07
C VAL A 344 3.79 6.29 9.30
N GLY A 345 3.42 6.10 8.06
CA GLY A 345 4.00 5.10 7.18
C GLY A 345 3.88 5.49 5.71
N GLY A 346 4.16 4.57 4.83
CA GLY A 346 4.17 4.78 3.38
C GLY A 346 2.88 5.36 2.81
N ASP A 347 1.72 5.02 3.38
CA ASP A 347 0.41 5.54 2.97
C ASP A 347 0.27 7.06 3.27
N ASP A 348 0.96 7.58 4.29
CA ASP A 348 0.95 9.03 4.61
C ASP A 348 1.82 9.81 3.62
N PHE A 349 2.89 9.19 3.13
CA PHE A 349 3.67 9.73 2.00
C PHE A 349 2.81 9.76 0.72
N ASP A 350 2.06 8.69 0.43
CA ASP A 350 1.14 8.64 -0.70
C ASP A 350 0.10 9.75 -0.64
N GLN A 351 -0.45 10.00 0.55
CA GLN A 351 -1.42 11.07 0.77
C GLN A 351 -0.80 12.46 0.58
N SER A 352 0.43 12.69 1.06
CA SER A 352 1.15 13.95 0.85
C SER A 352 1.40 14.23 -0.64
N ILE A 353 1.79 13.20 -1.38
CA ILE A 353 1.97 13.25 -2.83
C ILE A 353 0.63 13.53 -3.53
N ALA A 354 -0.44 12.85 -3.11
CA ALA A 354 -1.78 13.11 -3.63
C ALA A 354 -2.21 14.56 -3.38
N PHE A 355 -1.99 15.09 -2.18
CA PHE A 355 -2.31 16.48 -1.85
C PHE A 355 -1.49 17.46 -2.69
N LYS A 356 -0.19 17.24 -2.81
CA LYS A 356 0.69 18.12 -3.58
C LYS A 356 0.31 18.17 -5.06
N TYR A 357 0.19 17.04 -5.70
CA TYR A 357 0.04 16.99 -7.14
C TYR A 357 -1.42 16.99 -7.61
N PHE A 358 -2.29 16.20 -7.00
CA PHE A 358 -3.69 16.14 -7.42
C PHE A 358 -4.51 17.32 -6.95
N VAL A 359 -4.38 17.71 -5.68
CA VAL A 359 -5.15 18.86 -5.16
C VAL A 359 -4.74 20.13 -5.88
N GLU A 360 -3.44 20.35 -6.09
CA GLU A 360 -2.96 21.54 -6.82
C GLU A 360 -3.43 21.56 -8.27
N LYS A 361 -3.41 20.40 -8.95
CA LYS A 361 -3.86 20.30 -10.35
C LYS A 361 -5.36 20.54 -10.47
N LEU A 362 -6.15 19.95 -9.58
CA LEU A 362 -7.61 20.10 -9.56
C LEU A 362 -8.05 21.47 -9.04
N LYS A 363 -7.32 22.07 -8.08
CA LYS A 363 -7.60 23.40 -7.52
C LYS A 363 -7.53 24.51 -8.56
N GLN A 364 -6.63 24.40 -9.55
CA GLN A 364 -6.53 25.39 -10.63
C GLN A 364 -7.86 25.54 -11.38
N ASN A 365 -8.64 24.48 -11.44
CA ASN A 365 -9.90 24.43 -12.15
C ASN A 365 -11.11 24.71 -11.23
N ILE A 366 -11.01 24.42 -9.91
CA ILE A 366 -12.15 24.45 -8.98
C ILE A 366 -11.70 24.88 -7.57
N PRO A 367 -11.32 26.15 -7.35
CA PRO A 367 -10.76 26.60 -6.06
C PRO A 367 -11.69 26.41 -4.86
N GLU A 368 -13.02 26.55 -5.06
CA GLU A 368 -14.03 26.41 -4.00
C GLU A 368 -14.17 25.00 -3.43
N PHE A 369 -13.68 23.99 -4.13
CA PHE A 369 -13.83 22.60 -3.72
C PHE A 369 -12.56 22.00 -3.07
N HIS A 370 -11.56 22.82 -2.78
CA HIS A 370 -10.29 22.39 -2.22
C HIS A 370 -10.44 21.48 -0.99
N THR A 371 -11.25 21.88 -0.01
CA THR A 371 -11.47 21.09 1.21
C THR A 371 -12.12 19.74 0.92
N ILE A 372 -13.03 19.67 -0.04
CA ILE A 372 -13.72 18.44 -0.42
C ILE A 372 -12.78 17.47 -1.12
N ILE A 373 -11.89 17.97 -1.96
CA ILE A 373 -10.87 17.13 -2.61
C ILE A 373 -9.91 16.56 -1.56
N ILE A 374 -9.51 17.37 -0.57
CA ILE A 374 -8.71 16.90 0.56
C ILE A 374 -9.44 15.81 1.34
N ASP A 375 -10.71 16.01 1.67
CA ASP A 375 -11.52 15.01 2.38
C ASP A 375 -11.65 13.72 1.54
N ALA A 376 -11.86 13.84 0.23
CA ALA A 376 -11.91 12.69 -0.69
C ALA A 376 -10.61 11.87 -0.67
N LEU A 377 -9.47 12.55 -0.73
CA LEU A 377 -8.14 11.91 -0.77
C LEU A 377 -7.65 11.44 0.60
N SER A 378 -8.31 11.84 1.69
CA SER A 378 -8.01 11.37 3.05
C SER A 378 -8.64 9.99 3.31
N THR A 379 -8.25 9.00 2.50
CA THR A 379 -8.88 7.66 2.49
C THR A 379 -8.70 6.85 3.78
N ARG A 380 -7.81 7.26 4.67
CA ARG A 380 -7.56 6.64 5.99
C ARG A 380 -8.22 7.39 7.16
N ASP A 381 -8.97 8.46 6.88
CA ASP A 381 -9.71 9.24 7.86
C ASP A 381 -11.22 9.03 7.67
N LEU A 382 -11.85 8.27 8.59
CA LEU A 382 -13.29 7.98 8.54
C LEU A 382 -14.13 9.27 8.63
N HIS A 383 -13.67 10.28 9.37
CA HIS A 383 -14.41 11.55 9.49
C HIS A 383 -14.32 12.35 8.19
N ALA A 384 -13.14 12.39 7.55
CA ALA A 384 -12.98 13.02 6.24
C ALA A 384 -13.82 12.31 5.18
N GLN A 385 -13.79 10.97 5.13
CA GLN A 385 -14.63 10.21 4.22
C GLN A 385 -16.13 10.42 4.46
N SER A 386 -16.57 10.49 5.72
CA SER A 386 -17.96 10.82 6.06
C SER A 386 -18.35 12.25 5.65
N ARG A 387 -17.47 13.24 5.85
CA ARG A 387 -17.69 14.61 5.37
C ARG A 387 -17.76 14.65 3.84
N PHE A 388 -16.83 13.99 3.17
CA PHE A 388 -16.84 13.88 1.70
C PHE A 388 -18.16 13.29 1.19
N ALA A 389 -18.61 12.19 1.77
CA ALA A 389 -19.87 11.55 1.39
C ALA A 389 -21.09 12.49 1.55
N LYS A 390 -21.17 13.25 2.66
CA LYS A 390 -22.29 14.15 2.95
C LYS A 390 -22.26 15.45 2.12
N VAL A 391 -21.11 16.11 2.07
CA VAL A 391 -20.96 17.43 1.44
C VAL A 391 -20.79 17.28 -0.07
N GLY A 392 -20.04 16.29 -0.51
CA GLY A 392 -19.82 16.00 -1.93
C GLY A 392 -21.12 15.82 -2.69
N ARG A 393 -22.10 15.11 -2.11
CA ARG A 393 -23.42 14.94 -2.68
C ARG A 393 -24.13 16.27 -2.97
N ASN A 394 -24.25 17.12 -1.95
CA ASN A 394 -24.95 18.40 -2.07
C ASN A 394 -24.35 19.29 -3.16
N ILE A 395 -23.03 19.22 -3.34
CA ILE A 395 -22.33 20.00 -4.36
C ILE A 395 -22.57 19.39 -5.74
N ILE A 396 -22.47 18.08 -5.87
CA ILE A 396 -22.73 17.39 -7.14
C ILE A 396 -24.16 17.65 -7.61
N ASP A 397 -25.13 17.64 -6.71
CA ASP A 397 -26.53 17.97 -7.04
C ASP A 397 -26.71 19.42 -7.51
N LYS A 398 -25.97 20.37 -6.90
CA LYS A 398 -25.95 21.76 -7.35
C LYS A 398 -25.28 21.90 -8.72
N LEU A 399 -24.16 21.21 -8.96
CA LEU A 399 -23.46 21.22 -10.24
C LEU A 399 -24.34 20.63 -11.37
N ASN A 400 -25.06 19.54 -11.10
CA ASN A 400 -25.99 18.92 -12.03
C ASN A 400 -27.13 19.88 -12.43
N LYS A 401 -27.72 20.58 -11.45
CA LYS A 401 -28.81 21.54 -11.70
C LYS A 401 -28.35 22.74 -12.54
N ASN A 402 -27.09 23.14 -12.38
CA ASN A 402 -26.53 24.34 -13.03
C ASN A 402 -25.84 24.04 -14.36
N LYS A 403 -25.92 22.79 -14.91
CA LYS A 403 -25.17 22.36 -16.11
C LYS A 403 -23.70 22.76 -16.05
N ALA A 404 -23.03 22.36 -14.97
CA ALA A 404 -21.67 22.76 -14.66
C ALA A 404 -20.67 22.42 -15.78
N PRO A 405 -19.58 23.21 -15.93
CA PRO A 405 -18.55 22.97 -16.91
C PRO A 405 -17.85 21.60 -16.74
N ILE A 406 -17.23 21.10 -17.80
CA ILE A 406 -16.47 19.83 -17.85
C ILE A 406 -15.39 19.76 -16.76
N GLU A 407 -14.82 20.91 -16.37
CA GLU A 407 -13.82 21.00 -15.30
C GLU A 407 -14.30 20.46 -13.95
N ASN A 408 -15.61 20.42 -13.73
CA ASN A 408 -16.20 19.84 -12.53
C ASN A 408 -16.41 18.32 -12.64
N SER A 409 -16.14 17.71 -13.78
CA SER A 409 -16.26 16.26 -14.00
C SER A 409 -15.36 15.45 -13.08
N TYR A 410 -14.18 15.96 -12.71
CA TYR A 410 -13.26 15.29 -11.79
C TYR A 410 -13.85 15.04 -10.40
N LEU A 411 -14.65 15.99 -9.87
CA LEU A 411 -15.37 15.79 -8.61
C LEU A 411 -16.44 14.71 -8.73
N PHE A 412 -17.12 14.66 -9.86
CA PHE A 412 -18.06 13.59 -10.16
C PHE A 412 -17.37 12.23 -10.14
N ASP A 413 -16.24 12.11 -10.81
CA ASP A 413 -15.51 10.87 -10.91
C ASP A 413 -14.94 10.46 -9.53
N LEU A 414 -14.42 11.40 -8.75
CA LEU A 414 -13.98 11.13 -7.38
C LEU A 414 -15.13 10.64 -6.50
N TYR A 415 -16.29 11.30 -6.58
CA TYR A 415 -17.42 10.98 -5.72
C TYR A 415 -18.17 9.73 -6.19
N ARG A 416 -18.59 9.67 -7.46
CA ARG A 416 -19.45 8.59 -7.99
C ARG A 416 -18.68 7.35 -8.37
N ALA A 417 -17.49 7.49 -8.96
CA ALA A 417 -16.65 6.37 -9.36
C ALA A 417 -15.67 5.95 -8.25
N GLN A 418 -15.72 6.58 -7.08
CA GLN A 418 -14.83 6.28 -5.95
C GLN A 418 -13.35 6.28 -6.36
N LEU A 419 -12.96 7.19 -7.26
CA LEU A 419 -11.60 7.21 -7.81
C LEU A 419 -10.53 7.70 -6.83
N GLN A 420 -10.93 8.16 -5.63
CA GLN A 420 -9.98 8.54 -4.57
C GLN A 420 -8.96 7.44 -4.26
N HIS A 421 -9.38 6.19 -4.26
CA HIS A 421 -8.46 5.06 -4.04
C HIS A 421 -7.50 4.85 -5.23
N LYS A 422 -7.96 5.10 -6.47
CA LYS A 422 -7.07 5.10 -7.65
C LYS A 422 -6.02 6.21 -7.56
N VAL A 423 -6.40 7.40 -7.09
CA VAL A 423 -5.47 8.52 -6.88
C VAL A 423 -4.39 8.14 -5.87
N ILE A 424 -4.76 7.53 -4.75
CA ILE A 424 -3.78 7.08 -3.75
C ILE A 424 -2.85 5.98 -4.32
N LEU A 425 -3.38 5.00 -5.06
CA LEU A 425 -2.57 3.99 -5.73
C LEU A 425 -1.61 4.57 -6.78
N PHE A 426 -2.04 5.63 -7.47
CA PHE A 426 -1.19 6.36 -8.40
C PHE A 426 -0.09 7.13 -7.66
N SER A 427 -0.42 7.76 -6.55
CA SER A 427 0.53 8.46 -5.68
C SER A 427 1.57 7.51 -5.08
N GLU A 428 1.18 6.26 -4.76
CA GLU A 428 2.11 5.21 -4.34
C GLU A 428 3.16 4.91 -5.44
N LYS A 429 2.76 4.88 -6.71
CA LYS A 429 3.71 4.72 -7.83
C LYS A 429 4.66 5.90 -7.94
N ILE A 430 4.15 7.13 -7.77
CA ILE A 430 4.98 8.34 -7.75
C ILE A 430 5.98 8.27 -6.58
N LYS A 431 5.53 7.89 -5.37
CA LYS A 431 6.41 7.69 -4.21
C LYS A 431 7.55 6.73 -4.51
N ILE A 432 7.25 5.58 -5.12
CA ILE A 432 8.26 4.58 -5.47
C ILE A 432 9.28 5.16 -6.45
N ILE A 433 8.83 5.94 -7.44
CA ILE A 433 9.71 6.62 -8.40
C ILE A 433 10.57 7.65 -7.68
N LEU A 434 9.96 8.57 -6.93
CA LEU A 434 10.66 9.64 -6.22
C LEU A 434 11.55 9.14 -5.06
N GLY A 435 11.34 7.91 -4.61
CA GLY A 435 12.26 7.26 -3.67
C GLY A 435 13.68 7.07 -4.22
N ASN A 436 13.84 7.05 -5.56
CA ASN A 436 15.11 6.76 -6.22
C ASN A 436 15.46 7.74 -7.36
N TYR A 437 14.51 8.56 -7.79
CA TYR A 437 14.67 9.53 -8.89
C TYR A 437 14.06 10.88 -8.47
N SER A 438 14.45 11.95 -9.16
CA SER A 438 13.97 13.31 -8.89
C SER A 438 12.95 13.81 -9.92
N SER A 439 12.45 12.95 -10.79
CA SER A 439 11.47 13.34 -11.83
C SER A 439 10.52 12.19 -12.14
N PHE A 440 9.34 12.52 -12.62
CA PHE A 440 8.39 11.54 -13.15
C PHE A 440 7.50 12.14 -14.24
N ASP A 441 7.07 11.28 -15.17
CA ASP A 441 6.13 11.59 -16.25
C ASP A 441 5.07 10.48 -16.28
N MET A 442 3.83 10.83 -15.92
CA MET A 442 2.73 9.87 -15.78
C MET A 442 1.40 10.51 -16.16
N VAL A 443 0.46 9.68 -16.64
CA VAL A 443 -0.90 10.09 -16.96
C VAL A 443 -1.88 9.40 -16.02
N PHE A 444 -2.78 10.16 -15.42
CA PHE A 444 -3.88 9.63 -14.61
C PHE A 444 -5.19 9.74 -15.39
N ASP A 445 -5.88 8.62 -15.53
CA ASP A 445 -7.14 8.52 -16.24
C ASP A 445 -8.35 8.67 -15.30
N PHE A 446 -9.15 9.68 -15.56
CA PHE A 446 -10.54 9.76 -15.11
C PHE A 446 -11.47 9.08 -16.13
N ILE A 447 -12.76 8.94 -15.83
CA ILE A 447 -13.71 8.26 -16.71
C ILE A 447 -13.82 8.95 -18.08
N ASN A 448 -13.90 10.29 -18.09
CA ASN A 448 -14.12 11.08 -19.30
C ASN A 448 -12.92 11.96 -19.70
N SER A 449 -11.83 11.91 -18.97
CA SER A 449 -10.67 12.78 -19.16
C SER A 449 -9.42 12.19 -18.53
N HIS A 450 -8.28 12.80 -18.78
CA HIS A 450 -7.00 12.44 -18.14
C HIS A 450 -6.28 13.69 -17.65
N LEU A 451 -5.39 13.50 -16.68
CA LEU A 451 -4.45 14.51 -16.22
C LEU A 451 -3.03 14.04 -16.48
N ASP A 452 -2.26 14.91 -17.12
CA ASP A 452 -0.84 14.72 -17.35
C ASP A 452 -0.06 15.24 -16.12
N PHE A 453 0.86 14.43 -15.63
CA PHE A 453 1.78 14.73 -14.55
C PHE A 453 3.20 14.59 -15.07
N ASN A 454 3.84 15.73 -15.32
CA ASN A 454 5.24 15.81 -15.74
C ASN A 454 5.93 16.81 -14.82
N TYR A 455 6.82 16.30 -13.98
CA TYR A 455 7.50 17.08 -12.96
C TYR A 455 8.99 16.72 -12.90
N ASP A 456 9.82 17.75 -12.84
CA ASP A 456 11.27 17.66 -12.67
C ASP A 456 11.69 18.28 -11.32
N ASN A 457 12.88 17.90 -10.86
CA ASN A 457 13.47 18.41 -9.61
C ASN A 457 12.59 18.21 -8.37
N CYS A 458 11.92 17.06 -8.30
CA CYS A 458 11.11 16.68 -7.16
C CYS A 458 11.98 16.06 -6.06
N ASP A 459 11.83 16.53 -4.83
CA ASP A 459 12.43 15.93 -3.64
C ASP A 459 11.36 15.30 -2.76
N LEU A 460 11.40 13.96 -2.63
CA LEU A 460 10.47 13.22 -1.79
C LEU A 460 10.55 13.64 -0.32
N ASN A 461 11.75 13.95 0.17
CA ASN A 461 11.94 14.33 1.56
C ASN A 461 11.33 15.71 1.85
N GLU A 462 11.47 16.66 0.92
CA GLU A 462 10.81 17.96 1.03
C GLU A 462 9.29 17.83 1.00
N LEU A 463 8.76 17.01 0.08
CA LEU A 463 7.31 16.76 -0.04
C LEU A 463 6.71 16.13 1.22
N CYS A 464 7.48 15.32 1.92
CA CYS A 464 7.02 14.52 3.06
C CYS A 464 7.69 14.93 4.38
N GLN A 465 8.11 16.20 4.51
CA GLN A 465 8.85 16.69 5.67
C GLN A 465 8.11 16.43 6.99
N ASN A 466 6.79 16.63 7.03
CA ASN A 466 5.99 16.38 8.24
C ASN A 466 6.06 14.91 8.70
N GLN A 467 6.07 13.97 7.75
CA GLN A 467 6.19 12.54 8.03
C GLN A 467 7.60 12.21 8.54
N LEU A 468 8.61 12.80 7.92
CA LEU A 468 10.00 12.64 8.33
C LEU A 468 10.27 13.20 9.72
N ASP A 469 9.66 14.34 10.07
CA ASP A 469 9.78 14.93 11.41
C ASP A 469 9.14 14.04 12.48
N GLN A 470 8.02 13.38 12.17
CA GLN A 470 7.41 12.42 13.08
C GLN A 470 8.28 11.17 13.25
N ILE A 471 8.85 10.63 12.17
CA ILE A 471 9.81 9.51 12.23
C ILE A 471 11.03 9.90 13.07
N LYS A 472 11.59 11.10 12.85
CA LYS A 472 12.69 11.64 13.66
C LYS A 472 12.32 11.72 15.13
N SER A 473 11.10 12.16 15.44
CA SER A 473 10.61 12.30 16.82
C SER A 473 10.58 10.97 17.55
N ILE A 474 10.04 9.91 16.95
CA ILE A 474 10.02 8.57 17.60
C ILE A 474 11.43 7.99 17.76
N ILE A 475 12.33 8.23 16.80
CA ILE A 475 13.74 7.81 16.94
C ILE A 475 14.39 8.54 18.12
N SER A 476 14.23 9.86 18.20
CA SER A 476 14.79 10.65 19.29
C SER A 476 14.24 10.21 20.64
N LYS A 477 12.92 10.04 20.73
CA LYS A 477 12.25 9.59 21.97
C LYS A 477 12.71 8.22 22.41
N ALA A 478 12.80 7.24 21.48
CA ALA A 478 13.29 5.90 21.82
C ALA A 478 14.75 5.93 22.32
N LEU A 479 15.60 6.80 21.75
CA LEU A 479 16.96 7.01 22.23
C LEU A 479 16.99 7.66 23.61
N ASP A 480 16.20 8.70 23.84
CA ASP A 480 16.10 9.41 25.13
C ASP A 480 15.60 8.46 26.23
N ASP A 481 14.52 7.70 25.96
CA ASP A 481 13.94 6.73 26.88
C ASP A 481 14.92 5.57 27.19
N SER A 482 15.84 5.26 26.29
CA SER A 482 16.88 4.27 26.51
C SER A 482 18.00 4.74 27.42
N GLY A 483 18.10 6.04 27.68
CA GLY A 483 19.25 6.64 28.38
C GLY A 483 20.58 6.57 27.61
N LEU A 484 20.54 6.18 26.32
CA LEU A 484 21.73 6.05 25.48
C LEU A 484 21.94 7.30 24.66
N ASP A 485 23.19 7.75 24.60
CA ASP A 485 23.57 8.76 23.63
C ASP A 485 23.45 8.19 22.21
N LYS A 486 22.90 8.99 21.28
CA LYS A 486 22.84 8.66 19.86
C LYS A 486 24.20 8.24 19.26
N PHE A 487 25.32 8.70 19.83
CA PHE A 487 26.68 8.31 19.45
C PHE A 487 27.04 6.87 19.86
N SER A 488 26.29 6.29 20.79
CA SER A 488 26.46 4.88 21.21
C SER A 488 25.81 3.91 20.24
N ALA A 489 24.82 4.36 19.45
CA ALA A 489 24.10 3.56 18.47
C ALA A 489 24.91 3.44 17.17
N LYS A 490 25.74 2.40 17.07
CA LYS A 490 26.63 2.18 15.90
C LYS A 490 26.02 1.30 14.82
N LYS A 491 24.98 0.54 15.13
CA LYS A 491 24.30 -0.36 14.20
C LYS A 491 22.83 0.02 14.06
N ILE A 492 22.45 0.34 12.84
CA ILE A 492 21.11 0.76 12.49
C ILE A 492 20.52 -0.27 11.54
N PHE A 493 19.48 -0.95 11.96
CA PHE A 493 18.74 -1.92 11.15
C PHE A 493 17.47 -1.27 10.64
N ILE A 494 17.22 -1.34 9.34
CA ILE A 494 16.06 -0.72 8.71
C ILE A 494 15.28 -1.80 7.96
N THR A 495 13.97 -1.86 8.22
CA THR A 495 13.02 -2.77 7.58
C THR A 495 11.73 -2.03 7.18
N GLY A 496 10.75 -2.77 6.68
CA GLY A 496 9.49 -2.23 6.17
C GLY A 496 9.57 -1.77 4.71
N GLY A 497 8.41 -1.58 4.07
CA GLY A 497 8.31 -1.29 2.64
C GLY A 497 9.05 -0.04 2.20
N MET A 498 9.12 0.97 3.06
CA MET A 498 9.81 2.23 2.78
C MET A 498 11.35 2.11 2.83
N SER A 499 11.91 1.02 3.35
CA SER A 499 13.37 0.79 3.38
C SER A 499 14.01 0.69 1.98
N ASN A 500 13.21 0.55 0.92
CA ASN A 500 13.67 0.57 -0.47
C ASN A 500 13.86 1.99 -1.05
N SER A 501 13.43 3.04 -0.34
CA SER A 501 13.59 4.44 -0.77
C SER A 501 14.99 4.95 -0.41
N ASP A 502 15.81 5.28 -1.41
CA ASP A 502 17.13 5.87 -1.18
C ASP A 502 17.04 7.28 -0.58
N ALA A 503 15.99 8.04 -0.91
CA ALA A 503 15.70 9.33 -0.30
C ALA A 503 15.50 9.19 1.22
N LEU A 504 14.64 8.25 1.65
CA LEU A 504 14.43 7.97 3.07
C LEU A 504 15.70 7.48 3.77
N ILE A 505 16.45 6.58 3.15
CA ILE A 505 17.70 6.09 3.71
C ILE A 505 18.73 7.22 3.90
N SER A 506 18.80 8.15 2.95
CA SER A 506 19.68 9.32 3.04
C SER A 506 19.25 10.22 4.21
N PHE A 507 17.96 10.44 4.39
CA PHE A 507 17.44 11.15 5.55
C PHE A 507 17.80 10.44 6.87
N LEU A 508 17.53 9.13 6.99
CA LEU A 508 17.87 8.37 8.20
C LEU A 508 19.36 8.42 8.51
N LYS A 509 20.21 8.31 7.49
CA LYS A 509 21.68 8.45 7.69
C LYS A 509 22.09 9.79 8.26
N SER A 510 21.36 10.87 7.94
CA SER A 510 21.65 12.21 8.49
C SER A 510 21.34 12.35 9.98
N LEU A 511 20.51 11.47 10.54
CA LEU A 511 20.13 11.49 11.95
C LEU A 511 21.16 10.84 12.88
N PHE A 512 22.07 10.02 12.34
CA PHE A 512 23.05 9.25 13.12
C PHE A 512 24.47 9.72 12.86
N PRO A 513 25.41 9.44 13.80
CA PRO A 513 26.80 9.84 13.67
C PRO A 513 27.49 9.25 12.43
N THR A 514 28.44 9.99 11.89
CA THR A 514 29.34 9.50 10.84
C THR A 514 30.07 8.24 11.31
N GLY A 515 29.99 7.16 10.53
CA GLY A 515 30.55 5.85 10.89
C GLY A 515 29.56 4.85 11.47
N SER A 516 28.29 5.23 11.67
CA SER A 516 27.22 4.26 11.94
C SER A 516 27.03 3.32 10.75
N VAL A 517 26.85 2.03 11.03
CA VAL A 517 26.67 1.00 10.01
C VAL A 517 25.17 0.74 9.82
N PHE A 518 24.69 0.87 8.59
CA PHE A 518 23.31 0.68 8.24
C PHE A 518 23.09 -0.68 7.57
N TYR A 519 22.17 -1.45 8.12
CA TYR A 519 21.75 -2.75 7.60
C TYR A 519 20.33 -2.63 7.05
N ARG A 520 20.18 -2.70 5.72
CA ARG A 520 18.85 -2.86 5.11
C ARG A 520 18.44 -4.32 5.22
N LEU A 521 17.41 -4.59 5.99
CA LEU A 521 16.82 -5.91 6.10
C LEU A 521 15.82 -6.11 4.94
N SER A 522 15.47 -7.37 4.66
CA SER A 522 14.45 -7.64 3.64
C SER A 522 13.12 -6.97 4.04
N PRO A 523 12.60 -6.02 3.27
CA PRO A 523 11.43 -5.24 3.66
C PRO A 523 10.16 -6.09 3.79
N LEU A 524 10.13 -7.24 3.12
CA LEU A 524 8.93 -8.05 2.99
C LEU A 524 8.97 -9.33 3.85
N ASN A 525 10.16 -9.83 4.16
CA ASN A 525 10.30 -11.15 4.79
C ASN A 525 10.78 -11.09 6.24
N THR A 526 11.37 -9.98 6.68
CA THR A 526 12.03 -9.92 7.99
C THR A 526 11.04 -10.08 9.14
N ILE A 527 9.94 -9.33 9.12
CA ILE A 527 8.92 -9.37 10.18
C ILE A 527 8.29 -10.75 10.26
N ILE A 528 7.74 -11.24 9.15
CA ILE A 528 7.08 -12.57 9.13
C ILE A 528 8.03 -13.70 9.49
N SER A 529 9.32 -13.60 9.11
CA SER A 529 10.34 -14.57 9.52
C SER A 529 10.55 -14.59 11.03
N GLY A 530 10.55 -13.42 11.66
CA GLY A 530 10.65 -13.31 13.12
C GLY A 530 9.42 -13.86 13.83
N ILE A 531 8.23 -13.57 13.30
CA ILE A 531 6.98 -14.15 13.82
C ILE A 531 6.99 -15.68 13.68
N ALA A 532 7.50 -16.23 12.56
CA ALA A 532 7.64 -17.67 12.37
C ALA A 532 8.64 -18.30 13.35
N VAL A 533 9.74 -17.61 13.68
CA VAL A 533 10.66 -18.03 14.75
C VAL A 533 9.94 -18.10 16.09
N ALA A 534 9.15 -17.08 16.41
CA ALA A 534 8.35 -17.05 17.65
C ALA A 534 7.31 -18.19 17.68
N ALA A 535 6.58 -18.39 16.60
CA ALA A 535 5.59 -19.45 16.44
C ALA A 535 6.19 -20.84 16.62
N ASN A 536 7.36 -21.10 16.02
CA ASN A 536 8.05 -22.37 16.17
C ASN A 536 8.57 -22.59 17.58
N TYR A 537 9.11 -21.56 18.23
CA TYR A 537 9.60 -21.66 19.60
C TYR A 537 8.47 -22.05 20.57
N LEU A 538 7.31 -21.41 20.44
CA LEU A 538 6.09 -21.77 21.20
C LEU A 538 5.71 -23.24 20.96
N SER A 539 5.71 -23.67 19.70
CA SER A 539 5.34 -25.05 19.34
C SER A 539 6.25 -26.13 19.99
N VAL A 540 7.54 -25.78 20.18
CA VAL A 540 8.52 -26.73 20.74
C VAL A 540 8.57 -26.72 22.26
N HIS A 541 8.30 -25.57 22.90
CA HIS A 541 8.60 -25.36 24.32
C HIS A 541 7.37 -25.17 25.22
N GLU A 542 6.17 -24.92 24.65
CA GLU A 542 4.94 -24.73 25.43
C GLU A 542 4.29 -26.07 25.77
N THR A 543 4.95 -26.86 26.60
CA THR A 543 4.39 -28.17 27.00
C THR A 543 3.55 -28.11 28.29
N ASN A 544 3.87 -27.23 29.26
CA ASN A 544 3.17 -27.17 30.55
C ASN A 544 3.17 -25.81 31.27
N ARG A 545 3.76 -24.77 30.73
CA ARG A 545 3.75 -23.40 31.28
C ARG A 545 3.63 -22.37 30.18
N PRO A 546 2.82 -21.31 30.35
CA PRO A 546 2.72 -20.24 29.37
C PRO A 546 4.09 -19.54 29.23
N ILE A 547 4.62 -19.50 28.00
CA ILE A 547 5.85 -18.81 27.69
C ILE A 547 5.50 -17.33 27.50
N SER A 548 6.16 -16.47 28.27
CA SER A 548 5.97 -15.01 28.21
C SER A 548 7.00 -14.29 27.32
N SER A 549 8.12 -14.94 26.99
CA SER A 549 9.13 -14.33 26.13
C SER A 549 9.95 -15.39 25.40
N ILE A 550 10.52 -14.98 24.24
CA ILE A 550 11.42 -15.78 23.41
C ILE A 550 12.72 -15.00 23.24
N TYR A 551 13.83 -15.54 23.72
CA TYR A 551 15.12 -14.85 23.66
C TYR A 551 15.03 -13.39 24.17
N GLY A 552 14.25 -13.13 25.22
CA GLY A 552 14.02 -11.78 25.76
C GLY A 552 12.92 -10.97 25.07
N VAL A 553 12.41 -11.42 23.93
CA VAL A 553 11.28 -10.76 23.22
C VAL A 553 9.96 -11.16 23.86
N PRO A 554 9.15 -10.21 24.33
CA PRO A 554 7.83 -10.49 24.92
C PRO A 554 6.86 -11.12 23.91
N ILE A 555 6.08 -12.09 24.40
CA ILE A 555 4.93 -12.64 23.69
C ILE A 555 3.68 -12.29 24.48
N GLU A 556 2.78 -11.62 23.83
CA GLU A 556 1.57 -11.11 24.47
C GLU A 556 0.36 -12.01 24.18
N ARG A 557 -0.47 -12.21 25.20
CA ARG A 557 -1.84 -12.69 25.08
C ARG A 557 -2.77 -11.54 25.39
N TYR A 558 -3.74 -11.30 24.52
CA TYR A 558 -4.81 -10.38 24.87
C TYR A 558 -5.73 -11.07 25.88
N VAL A 559 -5.89 -10.46 27.05
CA VAL A 559 -6.82 -10.88 28.11
C VAL A 559 -7.85 -9.75 28.22
N GLU A 560 -9.14 -10.08 28.07
CA GLU A 560 -10.23 -9.12 28.23
C GLU A 560 -10.31 -8.57 29.65
#